data_4173d4fe9d315e7c4b2eeaeb5d87b01a
#
_entry.id   4173d4fe9d315e7c4b2eeaeb5d87b01a
#
_cell.length_a   1.000
_cell.length_b   1.000
_cell.length_c   1.000
_cell.angle_alpha   90.00
_cell.angle_beta   90.00
_cell.angle_gamma   90.00
#
_symmetry.space_group_name_H-M   'P 1'
#
loop_
_entity.id
_entity.type
_entity.pdbx_description
1 polymer ?
#
loop_
_entity_poly.entity_id
_entity_poly.type
_entity_poly.pdbx_seq_one_letter_code
_entity_poly.pdbx_strand_id
1 'polypeptide(L)'
;LCHLVQNHKSFNLIYIRNEYKYHQMYNELNSIGLDKKPSDTTVVVAMSGGVDSSTVAGMMKNEGYKGIGITLKLYDDGKDVASSKQCCSGQDIMDAKRVANKLGIEHKILYYQNKFKQGVIDNFVDSYLKGETPIPCVQCNQTVKFKDLFEVSKDLKADAMITGHYVKSVTLGNETNMYRAIDENRDQSYFLFNTTKDQLN
;
A
#
# COMPACT_ATOMS: atom_id res chain seq x y z
N LEU A 1 1.43 10.34 21.66
CA LEU A 1 2.11 9.69 20.51
C LEU A 1 2.83 8.40 20.93
N CYS A 2 3.37 8.32 22.18
CA CYS A 2 4.08 7.12 22.64
C CYS A 2 3.15 5.93 22.98
N HIS A 3 1.87 6.17 23.27
CA HIS A 3 0.90 5.10 23.59
C HIS A 3 0.31 4.40 22.36
N LEU A 4 0.40 4.99 21.18
CA LEU A 4 -0.06 4.36 19.93
C LEU A 4 0.93 3.32 19.37
N VAL A 5 2.19 3.40 19.75
CA VAL A 5 3.25 2.48 19.30
C VAL A 5 3.24 1.16 20.07
N GLN A 6 2.70 1.12 21.30
CA GLN A 6 2.67 -0.10 22.12
C GLN A 6 1.49 -1.04 21.84
N ASN A 7 0.51 -0.63 21.03
CA ASN A 7 -0.61 -1.49 20.62
C ASN A 7 -0.49 -1.86 19.14
N HIS A 8 0.50 -2.66 18.80
CA HIS A 8 0.71 -3.26 17.47
C HIS A 8 -0.48 -4.08 16.93
N LYS A 9 -1.59 -4.12 17.65
CA LYS A 9 -2.76 -4.94 17.29
C LYS A 9 -3.75 -4.28 16.35
N SER A 10 -3.58 -3.01 15.97
CA SER A 10 -4.61 -2.25 15.24
C SER A 10 -4.23 -1.82 13.83
N PHE A 11 -2.96 -1.94 13.43
CA PHE A 11 -2.54 -1.62 12.06
C PHE A 11 -2.22 -2.92 11.33
N ASN A 12 -3.17 -3.38 10.52
CA ASN A 12 -2.92 -4.48 9.60
C ASN A 12 -2.24 -3.94 8.35
N LEU A 13 -0.93 -3.90 8.39
CA LEU A 13 -0.13 -3.98 7.18
C LEU A 13 -0.56 -5.24 6.41
N ILE A 14 -0.42 -5.28 5.08
CA ILE A 14 -0.48 -6.53 4.31
C ILE A 14 0.72 -7.41 4.74
N TYR A 15 1.01 -7.46 6.02
CA TYR A 15 2.02 -8.32 6.58
C TYR A 15 1.93 -8.34 8.11
N ILE A 16 1.08 -9.18 8.70
CA ILE A 16 1.18 -9.52 10.12
C ILE A 16 1.11 -11.03 10.27
N ARG A 17 2.23 -11.58 10.70
CA ARG A 17 2.35 -12.96 11.15
C ARG A 17 1.58 -13.16 12.46
N ASN A 18 0.94 -14.32 12.58
CA ASN A 18 0.21 -14.72 13.79
C ASN A 18 1.20 -15.01 14.93
N GLU A 19 1.36 -14.08 15.89
CA GLU A 19 2.42 -14.06 16.90
C GLU A 19 2.39 -15.18 17.96
N TYR A 20 1.27 -15.90 18.13
CA TYR A 20 1.11 -16.73 19.34
C TYR A 20 1.66 -18.14 19.29
N LYS A 21 2.02 -18.70 18.15
CA LYS A 21 2.50 -20.10 18.06
C LYS A 21 3.88 -20.28 17.42
N TYR A 22 4.47 -19.25 16.84
CA TYR A 22 5.72 -19.34 16.08
C TYR A 22 6.89 -18.56 16.66
N HIS A 23 6.70 -17.85 17.76
CA HIS A 23 7.75 -17.01 18.38
C HIS A 23 8.99 -17.78 18.84
N GLN A 24 8.89 -19.09 19.02
CA GLN A 24 10.02 -19.93 19.43
C GLN A 24 10.82 -20.57 18.29
N MET A 25 10.31 -20.55 17.06
CA MET A 25 10.99 -21.18 15.91
C MET A 25 11.65 -20.22 14.91
N TYR A 26 11.35 -18.91 14.99
CA TYR A 26 11.77 -17.94 13.98
C TYR A 26 12.34 -16.64 14.62
N ASN A 27 13.31 -16.79 15.51
CA ASN A 27 14.00 -15.68 16.16
C ASN A 27 14.87 -14.81 15.21
N GLU A 28 14.80 -15.06 13.89
CA GLU A 28 15.66 -14.39 12.90
C GLU A 28 14.93 -13.50 11.90
N LEU A 29 13.58 -13.59 11.81
CA LEU A 29 12.83 -12.81 10.84
C LEU A 29 12.51 -11.40 11.34
N ASN A 30 12.63 -10.41 10.44
CA ASN A 30 12.23 -9.04 10.72
C ASN A 30 10.69 -8.89 10.79
N SER A 31 10.19 -7.69 11.14
CA SER A 31 8.76 -7.43 11.35
C SER A 31 7.88 -7.66 10.10
N ILE A 32 8.47 -7.60 8.91
CA ILE A 32 7.79 -7.94 7.65
C ILE A 32 8.03 -9.38 7.19
N GLY A 33 8.67 -10.21 8.05
CA GLY A 33 8.81 -11.65 7.85
C GLY A 33 9.95 -12.09 6.94
N LEU A 34 10.91 -11.23 6.65
CA LEU A 34 12.08 -11.58 5.87
C LEU A 34 13.26 -11.94 6.77
N ASP A 35 14.04 -12.96 6.37
CA ASP A 35 15.32 -13.32 6.99
C ASP A 35 16.42 -12.35 6.55
N LYS A 36 16.28 -11.10 7.04
CA LYS A 36 17.16 -9.98 6.71
C LYS A 36 17.01 -8.88 7.77
N LYS A 37 18.11 -8.24 8.13
CA LYS A 37 18.04 -7.12 9.08
C LYS A 37 17.22 -5.96 8.47
N PRO A 38 16.44 -5.24 9.27
CA PRO A 38 15.70 -4.05 8.77
C PRO A 38 16.63 -3.05 8.06
N SER A 39 17.82 -2.80 8.61
CA SER A 39 18.83 -1.90 8.03
C SER A 39 19.33 -2.31 6.64
N ASP A 40 19.20 -3.58 6.30
CA ASP A 40 19.62 -4.14 5.02
C ASP A 40 18.44 -4.38 4.07
N THR A 41 17.21 -4.21 4.59
CA THR A 41 15.96 -4.42 3.87
C THR A 41 15.46 -3.10 3.27
N THR A 42 15.26 -3.10 1.96
CA THR A 42 14.67 -1.97 1.23
C THR A 42 13.19 -2.21 1.03
N VAL A 43 12.37 -1.24 1.44
CA VAL A 43 10.90 -1.31 1.29
C VAL A 43 10.38 -0.14 0.47
N VAL A 44 9.50 -0.42 -0.47
CA VAL A 44 8.71 0.59 -1.17
C VAL A 44 7.42 0.81 -0.40
N VAL A 45 7.12 2.04 -0.02
CA VAL A 45 5.87 2.41 0.66
C VAL A 45 4.98 3.18 -0.31
N ALA A 46 3.80 2.62 -0.61
CA ALA A 46 2.79 3.31 -1.41
C ALA A 46 2.15 4.43 -0.57
N MET A 47 2.47 5.67 -0.88
CA MET A 47 2.03 6.86 -0.14
C MET A 47 0.94 7.60 -0.91
N SER A 48 -0.27 7.64 -0.36
CA SER A 48 -1.41 8.35 -0.93
C SER A 48 -1.56 9.79 -0.43
N GLY A 49 -0.72 10.23 0.49
CA GLY A 49 -0.88 11.51 1.21
C GLY A 49 -1.79 11.41 2.44
N GLY A 50 -2.56 10.34 2.57
CA GLY A 50 -3.42 10.08 3.73
C GLY A 50 -2.66 9.65 4.98
N VAL A 51 -3.36 9.68 6.12
CA VAL A 51 -2.81 9.35 7.45
C VAL A 51 -2.28 7.92 7.51
N ASP A 52 -3.02 6.96 6.97
CA ASP A 52 -2.67 5.53 7.08
C ASP A 52 -1.35 5.22 6.37
N SER A 53 -1.20 5.63 5.12
CA SER A 53 0.05 5.44 4.37
C SER A 53 1.24 6.19 4.97
N SER A 54 0.99 7.39 5.53
CA SER A 54 2.01 8.18 6.23
C SER A 54 2.46 7.51 7.53
N THR A 55 1.53 6.93 8.28
CA THR A 55 1.82 6.17 9.51
C THR A 55 2.67 4.95 9.20
N VAL A 56 2.31 4.21 8.16
CA VAL A 56 3.07 3.04 7.71
C VAL A 56 4.50 3.43 7.31
N ALA A 57 4.67 4.52 6.56
CA ALA A 57 6.01 5.03 6.22
C ALA A 57 6.84 5.36 7.48
N GLY A 58 6.20 5.98 8.49
CA GLY A 58 6.80 6.27 9.78
C GLY A 58 7.20 5.02 10.55
N MET A 59 6.35 3.98 10.55
CA MET A 59 6.65 2.69 11.19
C MET A 59 7.86 2.02 10.55
N MET A 60 7.91 1.92 9.23
CA MET A 60 9.05 1.32 8.51
C MET A 60 10.34 2.08 8.82
N LYS A 61 10.30 3.40 8.84
CA LYS A 61 11.47 4.21 9.20
C LYS A 61 11.92 3.98 10.64
N ASN A 62 10.99 3.94 11.60
CA ASN A 62 11.31 3.74 13.02
C ASN A 62 11.88 2.35 13.30
N GLU A 63 11.47 1.34 12.55
CA GLU A 63 12.01 -0.01 12.62
C GLU A 63 13.36 -0.17 11.92
N GLY A 64 13.84 0.88 11.24
CA GLY A 64 15.16 0.93 10.63
C GLY A 64 15.24 0.45 9.19
N TYR A 65 14.10 0.26 8.50
CA TYR A 65 14.08 -0.10 7.08
C TYR A 65 14.55 1.03 6.18
N LYS A 66 15.14 0.67 5.03
CA LYS A 66 15.45 1.60 3.94
C LYS A 66 14.16 1.88 3.16
N GLY A 67 13.41 2.91 3.56
CA GLY A 67 12.13 3.27 2.96
C GLY A 67 12.29 4.12 1.71
N ILE A 68 11.54 3.78 0.64
CA ILE A 68 11.33 4.61 -0.55
C ILE A 68 9.83 4.85 -0.68
N GLY A 69 9.39 6.10 -0.49
CA GLY A 69 7.99 6.48 -0.69
C GLY A 69 7.66 6.61 -2.18
N ILE A 70 6.53 6.09 -2.61
CA ILE A 70 6.04 6.26 -3.99
C ILE A 70 4.60 6.77 -3.94
N THR A 71 4.34 7.86 -4.69
CA THR A 71 2.99 8.37 -4.92
C THR A 71 2.66 8.32 -6.41
N LEU A 72 1.47 7.80 -6.74
CA LEU A 72 0.96 7.81 -8.11
C LEU A 72 0.19 9.11 -8.36
N LYS A 73 0.55 9.84 -9.43
CA LYS A 73 -0.28 10.92 -9.95
C LYS A 73 -1.22 10.34 -11.00
N LEU A 74 -2.51 10.25 -10.67
CA LEU A 74 -3.53 9.58 -11.49
C LEU A 74 -4.35 10.55 -12.34
N TYR A 75 -4.38 11.84 -11.98
CA TYR A 75 -5.15 12.88 -12.67
C TYR A 75 -4.26 14.03 -13.10
N ASP A 76 -4.64 14.70 -14.17
CA ASP A 76 -4.06 16.00 -14.53
C ASP A 76 -4.71 17.10 -13.69
N ASP A 77 -3.91 18.06 -13.25
CA ASP A 77 -4.38 19.24 -12.53
C ASP A 77 -5.04 20.24 -13.51
N GLY A 78 -6.01 19.79 -14.31
CA GLY A 78 -6.80 20.63 -15.20
C GLY A 78 -7.63 21.63 -14.39
N LYS A 79 -7.89 22.80 -14.99
CA LYS A 79 -8.55 23.96 -14.34
C LYS A 79 -9.94 23.67 -13.75
N ASP A 80 -10.50 22.50 -13.99
CA ASP A 80 -11.90 22.17 -13.65
C ASP A 80 -12.07 21.23 -12.45
N VAL A 81 -10.98 20.87 -11.75
CA VAL A 81 -11.07 19.88 -10.67
C VAL A 81 -10.68 20.47 -9.33
N ALA A 82 -11.49 21.40 -8.85
CA ALA A 82 -11.44 21.94 -7.49
C ALA A 82 -12.20 21.06 -6.48
N SER A 83 -12.21 19.72 -6.61
CA SER A 83 -12.85 18.87 -5.61
C SER A 83 -11.80 18.19 -4.73
N SER A 84 -11.76 18.61 -3.47
CA SER A 84 -10.91 18.11 -2.38
C SER A 84 -11.14 16.63 -1.99
N LYS A 85 -11.84 15.86 -2.80
CA LYS A 85 -12.24 14.47 -2.50
C LYS A 85 -11.72 13.43 -3.51
N GLN A 86 -10.82 13.81 -4.40
CA GLN A 86 -10.25 12.87 -5.37
C GLN A 86 -9.01 12.18 -4.79
N CYS A 87 -8.93 10.86 -4.92
CA CYS A 87 -7.73 10.09 -4.58
C CYS A 87 -6.53 10.59 -5.39
N CYS A 88 -5.40 10.86 -4.71
CA CYS A 88 -4.14 11.32 -5.32
C CYS A 88 -4.27 12.70 -6.00
N SER A 89 -4.96 13.63 -5.34
CA SER A 89 -5.00 15.04 -5.72
C SER A 89 -3.61 15.70 -5.62
N GLY A 90 -3.43 16.86 -6.22
CA GLY A 90 -2.18 17.64 -6.08
C GLY A 90 -1.82 17.90 -4.61
N GLN A 91 -2.83 18.15 -3.74
CA GLN A 91 -2.63 18.33 -2.30
C GLN A 91 -2.10 17.04 -1.64
N ASP A 92 -2.67 15.89 -1.96
CA ASP A 92 -2.24 14.59 -1.41
C ASP A 92 -0.78 14.29 -1.76
N ILE A 93 -0.36 14.61 -2.99
CA ILE A 93 1.04 14.47 -3.43
C ILE A 93 1.96 15.37 -2.60
N MET A 94 1.54 16.61 -2.34
CA MET A 94 2.32 17.55 -1.51
C MET A 94 2.40 17.08 -0.06
N ASP A 95 1.33 16.50 0.48
CA ASP A 95 1.31 15.96 1.83
C ASP A 95 2.19 14.71 1.95
N ALA A 96 2.14 13.80 0.99
CA ALA A 96 3.04 12.65 0.92
C ALA A 96 4.51 13.09 0.87
N LYS A 97 4.84 14.08 0.02
CA LYS A 97 6.19 14.64 -0.09
C LYS A 97 6.65 15.28 1.21
N ARG A 98 5.77 16.01 1.90
CA ARG A 98 6.06 16.64 3.19
C ARG A 98 6.37 15.60 4.26
N VAL A 99 5.58 14.53 4.33
CA VAL A 99 5.81 13.41 5.25
C VAL A 99 7.13 12.71 4.94
N ALA A 100 7.39 12.36 3.68
CA ALA A 100 8.63 11.71 3.28
C ALA A 100 9.87 12.54 3.63
N ASN A 101 9.84 13.86 3.38
CA ASN A 101 10.90 14.78 3.76
C ASN A 101 11.11 14.80 5.29
N LYS A 102 10.01 14.81 6.06
CA LYS A 102 10.07 14.82 7.53
C LYS A 102 10.65 13.52 8.10
N LEU A 103 10.39 12.41 7.44
CA LEU A 103 10.94 11.09 7.79
C LEU A 103 12.37 10.90 7.28
N GLY A 104 12.86 11.76 6.38
CA GLY A 104 14.16 11.61 5.74
C GLY A 104 14.24 10.35 4.87
N ILE A 105 13.17 10.04 4.13
CA ILE A 105 13.12 8.96 3.15
C ILE A 105 13.04 9.53 1.73
N GLU A 106 13.57 8.79 0.77
CA GLU A 106 13.42 9.12 -0.66
C GLU A 106 11.95 9.08 -1.04
N HIS A 107 11.48 10.01 -1.92
CA HIS A 107 10.11 10.04 -2.41
C HIS A 107 10.08 10.23 -3.92
N LYS A 108 9.38 9.33 -4.61
CA LYS A 108 9.19 9.36 -6.06
C LYS A 108 7.72 9.61 -6.41
N ILE A 109 7.48 10.44 -7.41
CA ILE A 109 6.15 10.65 -7.98
C ILE A 109 6.13 9.99 -9.35
N LEU A 110 5.20 9.09 -9.57
CA LEU A 110 5.02 8.40 -10.83
C LEU A 110 3.78 8.93 -11.54
N TYR A 111 3.92 9.28 -12.79
CA TYR A 111 2.88 9.89 -13.61
C TYR A 111 2.11 8.80 -14.36
N TYR A 112 0.90 8.50 -13.91
CA TYR A 112 0.08 7.38 -14.38
C TYR A 112 -1.26 7.81 -14.99
N GLN A 113 -1.42 9.08 -15.38
CA GLN A 113 -2.69 9.64 -15.87
C GLN A 113 -3.24 8.86 -17.07
N ASN A 114 -2.40 8.59 -18.07
CA ASN A 114 -2.83 7.87 -19.28
C ASN A 114 -3.23 6.42 -18.99
N LYS A 115 -2.43 5.71 -18.19
CA LYS A 115 -2.75 4.32 -17.80
C LYS A 115 -4.00 4.25 -16.95
N PHE A 116 -4.18 5.20 -16.03
CA PHE A 116 -5.38 5.28 -15.20
C PHE A 116 -6.62 5.57 -16.04
N LYS A 117 -6.52 6.51 -16.99
CA LYS A 117 -7.61 6.81 -17.92
C LYS A 117 -8.01 5.55 -18.67
N GLN A 118 -7.10 4.90 -19.37
CA GLN A 118 -7.39 3.71 -20.19
C GLN A 118 -7.83 2.49 -19.36
N GLY A 119 -7.15 2.22 -18.25
CA GLY A 119 -7.38 1.01 -17.44
C GLY A 119 -8.56 1.12 -16.48
N VAL A 120 -8.94 2.31 -16.07
CA VAL A 120 -9.98 2.51 -15.04
C VAL A 120 -11.14 3.35 -15.56
N ILE A 121 -10.88 4.56 -16.09
CA ILE A 121 -11.95 5.50 -16.46
C ILE A 121 -12.69 5.01 -17.70
N ASP A 122 -11.98 4.64 -18.76
CA ASP A 122 -12.61 4.20 -20.00
C ASP A 122 -13.41 2.89 -19.74
N ASN A 123 -12.88 1.97 -18.96
CA ASN A 123 -13.56 0.74 -18.56
C ASN A 123 -14.81 1.02 -17.69
N PHE A 124 -14.74 2.00 -16.80
CA PHE A 124 -15.88 2.43 -15.99
C PHE A 124 -17.02 2.95 -16.91
N VAL A 125 -16.70 3.79 -17.88
CA VAL A 125 -17.69 4.32 -18.85
C VAL A 125 -18.30 3.20 -19.68
N ASP A 126 -17.47 2.30 -20.21
CA ASP A 126 -17.93 1.18 -21.05
C ASP A 126 -18.85 0.24 -20.28
N SER A 127 -18.56 -0.07 -19.02
CA SER A 127 -19.43 -0.90 -18.18
C SER A 127 -20.78 -0.24 -17.93
N TYR A 128 -20.80 1.06 -17.62
CA TYR A 128 -22.05 1.79 -17.46
C TYR A 128 -22.90 1.81 -18.74
N LEU A 129 -22.27 2.00 -19.90
CA LEU A 129 -22.97 1.98 -21.19
C LEU A 129 -23.59 0.61 -21.50
N LYS A 130 -23.01 -0.47 -20.95
CA LYS A 130 -23.54 -1.85 -21.05
C LYS A 130 -24.58 -2.17 -19.98
N GLY A 131 -24.90 -1.25 -19.06
CA GLY A 131 -25.83 -1.48 -17.96
C GLY A 131 -25.23 -2.28 -16.79
N GLU A 132 -23.91 -2.42 -16.73
CA GLU A 132 -23.19 -3.07 -15.64
C GLU A 132 -22.84 -2.07 -14.52
N THR A 133 -22.61 -2.57 -13.31
CA THR A 133 -22.14 -1.74 -12.17
C THR A 133 -20.64 -1.95 -11.94
N PRO A 134 -19.76 -1.07 -12.45
CA PRO A 134 -18.33 -1.22 -12.28
C PRO A 134 -17.89 -0.86 -10.86
N ILE A 135 -16.77 -1.46 -10.42
CA ILE A 135 -16.09 -1.15 -9.16
C ILE A 135 -14.71 -0.57 -9.47
N PRO A 136 -14.60 0.75 -9.74
CA PRO A 136 -13.35 1.36 -10.20
C PRO A 136 -12.19 1.24 -9.19
N CYS A 137 -12.48 1.20 -7.89
CA CYS A 137 -11.44 1.02 -6.86
C CYS A 137 -10.76 -0.34 -6.94
N VAL A 138 -11.51 -1.41 -7.21
CA VAL A 138 -10.96 -2.76 -7.41
C VAL A 138 -10.10 -2.80 -8.67
N GLN A 139 -10.64 -2.25 -9.76
CA GLN A 139 -9.93 -2.14 -11.04
C GLN A 139 -8.60 -1.36 -10.86
N CYS A 140 -8.65 -0.21 -10.21
CA CYS A 140 -7.47 0.61 -9.93
C CYS A 140 -6.43 -0.12 -9.10
N ASN A 141 -6.84 -0.82 -8.04
CA ASN A 141 -5.93 -1.61 -7.23
C ASN A 141 -5.27 -2.71 -8.07
N GLN A 142 -6.05 -3.44 -8.87
CA GLN A 142 -5.56 -4.56 -9.66
C GLN A 142 -4.61 -4.14 -10.78
N THR A 143 -4.97 -3.12 -11.57
CA THR A 143 -4.28 -2.78 -12.82
C THR A 143 -3.19 -1.73 -12.63
N VAL A 144 -3.42 -0.73 -11.80
CA VAL A 144 -2.52 0.42 -11.67
C VAL A 144 -1.70 0.34 -10.39
N LYS A 145 -2.36 0.19 -9.23
CA LYS A 145 -1.65 0.28 -7.96
C LYS A 145 -0.76 -0.94 -7.70
N PHE A 146 -1.33 -2.14 -7.71
CA PHE A 146 -0.54 -3.32 -7.34
C PHE A 146 0.35 -3.80 -8.48
N LYS A 147 -0.17 -3.92 -9.70
CA LYS A 147 0.62 -4.40 -10.81
C LYS A 147 1.83 -3.49 -11.10
N ASP A 148 1.55 -2.21 -11.34
CA ASP A 148 2.61 -1.29 -11.77
C ASP A 148 3.54 -0.90 -10.62
N LEU A 149 3.03 -0.68 -9.38
CA LEU A 149 3.90 -0.43 -8.23
C LEU A 149 4.77 -1.63 -7.89
N PHE A 150 4.26 -2.85 -8.08
CA PHE A 150 5.03 -4.05 -7.86
C PHE A 150 6.20 -4.17 -8.86
N GLU A 151 5.97 -3.86 -10.13
CA GLU A 151 7.05 -3.82 -11.13
C GLU A 151 8.08 -2.72 -10.80
N VAL A 152 7.63 -1.51 -10.44
CA VAL A 152 8.54 -0.44 -10.00
C VAL A 152 9.32 -0.84 -8.75
N SER A 153 8.71 -1.56 -7.82
CA SER A 153 9.41 -2.06 -6.62
C SER A 153 10.53 -3.04 -6.98
N LYS A 154 10.31 -3.91 -7.98
CA LYS A 154 11.34 -4.81 -8.50
C LYS A 154 12.47 -4.03 -9.18
N ASP A 155 12.15 -3.03 -10.00
CA ASP A 155 13.13 -2.18 -10.67
C ASP A 155 14.02 -1.43 -9.65
N LEU A 156 13.42 -1.02 -8.53
CA LEU A 156 14.13 -0.41 -7.41
C LEU A 156 14.88 -1.42 -6.53
N LYS A 157 14.82 -2.71 -6.87
CA LYS A 157 15.40 -3.81 -6.08
C LYS A 157 14.93 -3.80 -4.63
N ALA A 158 13.67 -3.42 -4.40
CA ALA A 158 13.08 -3.48 -3.08
C ALA A 158 12.74 -4.92 -2.70
N ASP A 159 12.90 -5.22 -1.43
CA ASP A 159 12.61 -6.55 -0.87
C ASP A 159 11.11 -6.74 -0.61
N ALA A 160 10.37 -5.64 -0.39
CA ALA A 160 8.92 -5.67 -0.19
C ALA A 160 8.25 -4.36 -0.62
N MET A 161 6.96 -4.47 -0.97
CA MET A 161 6.06 -3.34 -1.17
C MET A 161 5.05 -3.27 -0.04
N ILE A 162 4.95 -2.10 0.58
CA ILE A 162 4.13 -1.86 1.77
C ILE A 162 3.02 -0.87 1.43
N THR A 163 1.81 -1.13 1.90
CA THR A 163 0.65 -0.25 1.71
C THR A 163 -0.07 -0.02 3.03
N GLY A 164 -0.85 1.06 3.12
CA GLY A 164 -1.68 1.39 4.29
C GLY A 164 -3.09 0.78 4.27
N HIS A 165 -3.31 -0.35 3.60
CA HIS A 165 -4.62 -1.00 3.56
C HIS A 165 -4.90 -1.79 4.84
N TYR A 166 -6.16 -1.76 5.28
CA TYR A 166 -6.64 -2.53 6.43
C TYR A 166 -7.09 -3.92 5.99
N VAL A 167 -6.16 -4.85 5.98
CA VAL A 167 -6.38 -6.29 5.76
C VAL A 167 -5.39 -7.07 6.61
N LYS A 168 -5.64 -8.36 6.79
CA LYS A 168 -4.70 -9.27 7.46
C LYS A 168 -4.17 -10.27 6.44
N SER A 169 -2.86 -10.42 6.40
CA SER A 169 -2.18 -11.49 5.65
C SER A 169 -1.57 -12.50 6.63
N VAL A 170 -1.71 -13.77 6.35
CA VAL A 170 -1.16 -14.85 7.18
C VAL A 170 -0.47 -15.86 6.29
N THR A 171 0.80 -16.12 6.57
CA THR A 171 1.59 -17.14 5.92
C THR A 171 1.62 -18.39 6.80
N LEU A 172 1.18 -19.53 6.26
CA LEU A 172 1.24 -20.85 6.89
C LEU A 172 2.04 -21.80 5.97
N GLY A 173 3.24 -22.14 6.39
CA GLY A 173 4.17 -22.88 5.53
C GLY A 173 4.53 -22.04 4.29
N ASN A 174 4.22 -22.57 3.10
CA ASN A 174 4.49 -21.92 1.82
C ASN A 174 3.26 -21.19 1.24
N GLU A 175 2.17 -21.06 1.99
CA GLU A 175 0.96 -20.40 1.52
C GLU A 175 0.67 -19.14 2.29
N THR A 176 0.50 -18.04 1.56
CA THR A 176 0.03 -16.77 2.10
C THR A 176 -1.44 -16.56 1.72
N ASN A 177 -2.26 -16.28 2.71
CA ASN A 177 -3.68 -16.02 2.54
C ASN A 177 -4.07 -14.66 3.11
N MET A 178 -4.97 -13.97 2.42
CA MET A 178 -5.54 -12.71 2.87
C MET A 178 -6.80 -12.96 3.67
N TYR A 179 -6.93 -12.27 4.80
CA TYR A 179 -8.07 -12.31 5.69
C TYR A 179 -8.62 -10.90 5.90
N ARG A 180 -9.84 -10.82 6.40
CA ARG A 180 -10.45 -9.56 6.83
C ARG A 180 -9.62 -8.88 7.92
N ALA A 181 -9.70 -7.55 7.98
CA ALA A 181 -9.08 -6.77 9.03
C ALA A 181 -9.61 -7.16 10.42
N ILE A 182 -8.80 -6.93 11.47
CA ILE A 182 -9.24 -7.13 12.86
C ILE A 182 -10.35 -6.12 13.22
N ASP A 183 -10.22 -4.87 12.75
CA ASP A 183 -11.26 -3.86 12.84
C ASP A 183 -12.22 -4.03 11.64
N GLU A 184 -13.35 -4.68 11.89
CA GLU A 184 -14.36 -4.95 10.85
C GLU A 184 -14.94 -3.66 10.23
N ASN A 185 -14.95 -2.54 10.96
CA ASN A 185 -15.45 -1.27 10.45
C ASN A 185 -14.48 -0.60 9.47
N ARG A 186 -13.24 -1.04 9.45
CA ARG A 186 -12.19 -0.53 8.56
C ARG A 186 -11.71 -1.56 7.55
N ASP A 187 -12.32 -2.73 7.50
CA ASP A 187 -11.92 -3.79 6.58
C ASP A 187 -11.95 -3.35 5.13
N GLN A 188 -10.84 -3.55 4.43
CA GLN A 188 -10.65 -3.22 3.01
C GLN A 188 -10.41 -4.44 2.13
N SER A 189 -10.61 -5.65 2.68
CA SER A 189 -10.43 -6.90 1.92
C SER A 189 -11.30 -6.96 0.67
N TYR A 190 -12.50 -6.35 0.70
CA TYR A 190 -13.40 -6.24 -0.46
C TYR A 190 -12.75 -5.54 -1.66
N PHE A 191 -11.91 -4.53 -1.42
CA PHE A 191 -11.24 -3.81 -2.51
C PHE A 191 -9.97 -4.51 -3.00
N LEU A 192 -9.55 -5.59 -2.33
CA LEU A 192 -8.30 -6.30 -2.56
C LEU A 192 -8.49 -7.77 -2.94
N PHE A 193 -9.73 -8.23 -3.14
CA PHE A 193 -10.02 -9.65 -3.41
C PHE A 193 -9.34 -10.18 -4.67
N ASN A 194 -8.97 -9.31 -5.61
CA ASN A 194 -8.25 -9.66 -6.84
C ASN A 194 -6.72 -9.66 -6.69
N THR A 195 -6.20 -9.45 -5.48
CA THR A 195 -4.75 -9.55 -5.22
C THR A 195 -4.28 -10.98 -5.45
N THR A 196 -3.26 -11.16 -6.27
CA THR A 196 -2.72 -12.49 -6.60
C THR A 196 -1.84 -13.05 -5.48
N LYS A 197 -1.62 -14.36 -5.47
CA LYS A 197 -0.69 -14.99 -4.52
C LYS A 197 0.73 -14.41 -4.61
N ASP A 198 1.20 -14.14 -5.82
CA ASP A 198 2.53 -13.54 -6.05
C ASP A 198 2.66 -12.11 -5.48
N GLN A 199 1.55 -11.40 -5.37
CA GLN A 199 1.50 -10.06 -4.77
C GLN A 199 1.35 -10.10 -3.24
N LEU A 200 0.91 -11.22 -2.68
CA LEU A 200 0.79 -11.44 -1.23
C LEU A 200 2.07 -11.99 -0.61
N ASN A 201 2.88 -12.72 -1.39
CA ASN A 201 4.19 -13.29 -1.00
C ASN A 201 5.30 -12.26 -1.13
#